data_3d779467b9e075cd8741c698f0a538b4
#
_entry.id   3d779467b9e075cd8741c698f0a538b4
#
_cell.length_a   1.000
_cell.length_b   1.000
_cell.length_c   1.000
_cell.angle_alpha   90.00
_cell.angle_beta   90.00
_cell.angle_gamma   90.00
#
_symmetry.space_group_name_H-M   'P 1'
#
loop_
_entity.id
_entity.type
_entity.pdbx_description
1 polymer ?
#
loop_
_entity_poly.entity_id
_entity_poly.type
_entity_poly.pdbx_seq_one_letter_code
_entity_poly.pdbx_strand_id
1 'polypeptide(L)'
;AEGTASLDADGSFTTALANGQRLALERLPQGTAFEVREKDYTAEGYLTVASGERGVIGDEPASVTFTNVSTSGALGIAKVVAGNAADPEATFDFTVQVDGLPEAGSYAMTRYRSDGTEVESGTIDFDASGTTTVTGLRGGEGVLIGGLPEGLDYTVTEQGAEGFVTYAGSAENIAQGVESTSCSGTIAGNDAVSAAYFLNVRDLHGSLEVVSRVSGAAAE
;
A
#
# COMPACT_ATOMS: atom_id res chain seq x y z
N ALA A 1 13.22 33.78 -0.86
CA ALA A 1 12.56 35.10 -0.98
C ALA A 1 12.64 35.77 0.38
N GLU A 2 13.04 37.01 0.42
CA GLU A 2 12.98 37.88 1.61
C GLU A 2 11.73 38.75 1.49
N GLY A 3 11.04 38.97 2.60
CA GLY A 3 9.85 39.79 2.66
C GLY A 3 9.64 40.33 4.07
N THR A 4 8.58 41.08 4.27
CA THR A 4 8.17 41.60 5.59
C THR A 4 6.93 40.90 6.03
N ALA A 5 6.94 40.29 7.22
CA ALA A 5 5.74 39.79 7.86
C ALA A 5 5.04 40.96 8.57
N SER A 6 3.75 41.13 8.30
CA SER A 6 2.91 42.06 9.06
C SER A 6 2.19 41.30 10.16
N LEU A 7 2.31 41.76 11.40
CA LEU A 7 1.60 41.17 12.53
C LEU A 7 0.20 41.77 12.64
N ASP A 8 -0.73 40.97 13.04
CA ASP A 8 -2.08 41.41 13.45
C ASP A 8 -2.04 42.22 14.76
N ALA A 9 -3.18 42.75 15.17
CA ALA A 9 -3.26 43.61 16.37
C ALA A 9 -2.90 42.88 17.68
N ASP A 10 -2.99 41.55 17.70
CA ASP A 10 -2.60 40.67 18.81
C ASP A 10 -1.15 40.19 18.75
N GLY A 11 -0.38 40.63 17.71
CA GLY A 11 1.01 40.25 17.50
C GLY A 11 1.17 38.91 16.81
N SER A 12 0.10 38.36 16.21
CA SER A 12 0.15 37.08 15.44
C SER A 12 0.25 37.28 13.94
N PHE A 13 0.63 36.23 13.21
CA PHE A 13 0.45 36.11 11.76
C PHE A 13 0.35 34.63 11.40
N THR A 14 -0.25 34.36 10.25
CA THR A 14 -0.39 33.02 9.71
C THR A 14 0.36 32.90 8.38
N THR A 15 1.03 31.79 8.18
CA THR A 15 1.71 31.44 6.93
C THR A 15 1.53 29.98 6.61
N ALA A 16 1.73 29.61 5.33
CA ALA A 16 1.77 28.22 4.90
C ALA A 16 3.21 27.86 4.49
N LEU A 17 3.65 26.69 4.93
CA LEU A 17 4.92 26.09 4.54
C LEU A 17 4.65 24.73 3.91
N ALA A 18 5.25 24.47 2.76
CA ALA A 18 5.26 23.15 2.17
C ALA A 18 6.37 22.28 2.80
N ASN A 19 6.31 20.98 2.57
CA ASN A 19 7.33 20.04 3.04
C ASN A 19 8.75 20.51 2.67
N GLY A 20 9.65 20.50 3.65
CA GLY A 20 11.04 20.94 3.52
C GLY A 20 11.25 22.46 3.46
N GLN A 21 10.18 23.27 3.48
CA GLN A 21 10.31 24.72 3.54
C GLN A 21 10.61 25.20 4.96
N ARG A 22 11.28 26.35 5.03
CA ARG A 22 11.63 27.03 6.28
C ARG A 22 11.26 28.49 6.18
N LEU A 23 10.79 29.04 7.28
CA LEU A 23 10.59 30.46 7.50
C LEU A 23 11.54 30.93 8.59
N ALA A 24 12.30 31.98 8.34
CA ALA A 24 13.10 32.66 9.35
C ALA A 24 12.47 34.03 9.63
N LEU A 25 12.24 34.34 10.90
CA LEU A 25 11.84 35.65 11.39
C LEU A 25 13.08 36.31 12.03
N GLU A 26 13.43 37.45 11.53
CA GLU A 26 14.59 38.18 12.00
C GLU A 26 14.19 39.48 12.71
N ARG A 27 15.10 40.04 13.52
CA ARG A 27 14.93 41.30 14.26
C ARG A 27 13.81 41.26 15.31
N LEU A 28 13.53 40.09 15.85
CA LEU A 28 12.63 39.98 17.01
C LEU A 28 13.35 40.50 18.26
N PRO A 29 12.71 41.31 19.10
CA PRO A 29 13.33 41.78 20.35
C PRO A 29 13.65 40.63 21.28
N GLN A 30 14.81 40.66 21.93
CA GLN A 30 15.17 39.75 23.00
C GLN A 30 14.16 39.82 24.15
N GLY A 31 13.88 38.70 24.80
CA GLY A 31 12.90 38.60 25.86
C GLY A 31 11.45 38.47 25.37
N THR A 32 11.22 38.53 24.05
CA THR A 32 9.87 38.29 23.50
C THR A 32 9.52 36.80 23.59
N ALA A 33 8.41 36.50 24.24
CA ALA A 33 7.84 35.15 24.26
C ALA A 33 7.15 34.87 22.91
N PHE A 34 7.29 33.66 22.44
CA PHE A 34 6.63 33.19 21.22
C PHE A 34 5.90 31.87 21.45
N GLU A 35 4.88 31.65 20.67
CA GLU A 35 4.20 30.35 20.49
C GLU A 35 3.93 30.18 18.98
N VAL A 36 4.28 29.00 18.47
CA VAL A 36 3.97 28.61 17.10
C VAL A 36 3.04 27.40 17.16
N ARG A 37 1.97 27.42 16.38
CA ARG A 37 1.00 26.32 16.29
C ARG A 37 0.83 25.94 14.83
N GLU A 38 0.76 24.67 14.58
CA GLU A 38 0.32 24.13 13.30
C GLU A 38 -1.19 23.88 13.33
N LYS A 39 -1.84 23.96 12.17
CA LYS A 39 -3.22 23.47 12.01
C LYS A 39 -3.25 21.97 12.33
N ASP A 40 -4.31 21.53 13.00
CA ASP A 40 -4.54 20.09 13.20
C ASP A 40 -4.87 19.42 11.86
N TYR A 41 -4.07 18.44 11.47
CA TYR A 41 -4.21 17.62 10.26
C TYR A 41 -4.60 16.17 10.57
N THR A 42 -5.06 15.87 11.78
CA THR A 42 -5.50 14.52 12.19
C THR A 42 -6.64 14.01 11.29
N ALA A 43 -7.58 14.91 10.93
CA ALA A 43 -8.68 14.57 10.04
C ALA A 43 -8.21 14.25 8.59
N GLU A 44 -7.05 14.74 8.20
CA GLU A 44 -6.40 14.47 6.91
C GLU A 44 -5.43 13.29 6.98
N GLY A 45 -5.42 12.54 8.09
CA GLY A 45 -4.62 11.33 8.26
C GLY A 45 -3.16 11.59 8.63
N TYR A 46 -2.87 12.68 9.33
CA TYR A 46 -1.52 12.97 9.82
C TYR A 46 -1.49 13.11 11.34
N LEU A 47 -0.41 12.64 11.93
CA LEU A 47 -0.04 12.89 13.32
C LEU A 47 1.11 13.88 13.36
N THR A 48 0.91 15.04 14.00
CA THR A 48 1.93 16.07 14.14
C THR A 48 2.80 15.81 15.37
N VAL A 49 4.12 15.78 15.16
CA VAL A 49 5.12 15.84 16.22
C VAL A 49 5.81 17.18 16.16
N ALA A 50 5.69 17.96 17.25
CA ALA A 50 6.26 19.29 17.34
C ALA A 50 7.42 19.35 18.34
N SER A 51 8.39 20.24 18.10
CA SER A 51 9.45 20.57 19.04
C SER A 51 9.78 22.05 18.98
N GLY A 52 10.00 22.66 20.15
CA GLY A 52 10.35 24.06 20.29
C GLY A 52 9.20 25.07 20.05
N GLU A 53 7.96 24.62 20.03
CA GLU A 53 6.77 25.41 19.69
C GLU A 53 6.53 26.62 20.61
N ARG A 54 7.18 26.66 21.77
CA ARG A 54 7.10 27.77 22.73
C ARG A 54 8.48 28.12 23.25
N GLY A 55 8.71 29.40 23.44
CA GLY A 55 9.99 29.85 24.00
C GLY A 55 10.06 31.35 24.19
N VAL A 56 11.28 31.82 24.43
CA VAL A 56 11.62 33.23 24.54
C VAL A 56 12.80 33.50 23.63
N ILE A 57 12.74 34.58 22.88
CA ILE A 57 13.84 34.99 21.97
C ILE A 57 15.05 35.39 22.81
N GLY A 58 16.15 34.69 22.63
CA GLY A 58 17.44 34.91 23.28
C GLY A 58 18.52 35.41 22.32
N ASP A 59 19.80 35.22 22.70
CA ASP A 59 20.98 35.56 21.88
C ASP A 59 21.16 34.56 20.73
N GLU A 60 20.77 33.29 20.96
CA GLU A 60 20.80 32.24 19.98
C GLU A 60 19.45 32.13 19.23
N PRO A 61 19.47 31.73 17.93
CA PRO A 61 18.24 31.52 17.19
C PRO A 61 17.36 30.42 17.80
N ALA A 62 16.12 30.73 18.13
CA ALA A 62 15.12 29.73 18.47
C ALA A 62 14.71 28.95 17.22
N SER A 63 14.48 27.64 17.36
CA SER A 63 14.02 26.78 16.26
C SER A 63 12.76 26.05 16.66
N VAL A 64 11.79 26.04 15.75
CA VAL A 64 10.55 25.28 15.87
C VAL A 64 10.47 24.30 14.72
N THR A 65 10.14 23.05 15.00
CA THR A 65 9.99 22.01 13.97
C THR A 65 8.64 21.32 14.16
N PHE A 66 7.90 21.19 13.06
CA PHE A 66 6.73 20.32 12.95
C PHE A 66 7.03 19.20 11.98
N THR A 67 6.72 17.98 12.37
CA THR A 67 6.83 16.79 11.55
C THR A 67 5.47 16.12 11.48
N ASN A 68 4.89 16.05 10.29
CA ASN A 68 3.62 15.38 10.03
C ASN A 68 3.91 13.97 9.53
N VAL A 69 3.48 12.97 10.30
CA VAL A 69 3.63 11.55 9.98
C VAL A 69 2.28 11.04 9.48
N SER A 70 2.25 10.46 8.28
CA SER A 70 1.03 9.84 7.74
C SER A 70 0.61 8.64 8.60
N THR A 71 -0.67 8.58 8.94
CA THR A 71 -1.30 7.45 9.65
C THR A 71 -2.02 6.50 8.68
N SER A 72 -1.76 6.63 7.39
CA SER A 72 -2.27 5.75 6.36
C SER A 72 -1.17 4.91 5.73
N GLY A 73 -1.59 3.84 5.08
CA GLY A 73 -0.73 2.96 4.31
C GLY A 73 -1.40 2.52 3.02
N ALA A 74 -0.82 1.50 2.39
CA ALA A 74 -1.36 0.92 1.17
C ALA A 74 -1.38 -0.60 1.26
N LEU A 75 -2.33 -1.22 0.54
CA LEU A 75 -2.40 -2.66 0.30
C LEU A 75 -2.04 -2.95 -1.15
N GLY A 76 -0.96 -3.70 -1.36
CA GLY A 76 -0.55 -4.22 -2.66
C GLY A 76 -1.02 -5.65 -2.86
N ILE A 77 -1.62 -5.95 -4.01
CA ILE A 77 -1.98 -7.30 -4.43
C ILE A 77 -1.16 -7.61 -5.68
N ALA A 78 -0.36 -8.66 -5.65
CA ALA A 78 0.47 -9.06 -6.79
C ALA A 78 0.09 -10.46 -7.27
N LYS A 79 -0.11 -10.62 -8.59
CA LYS A 79 -0.50 -11.87 -9.24
C LYS A 79 0.61 -12.42 -10.11
N VAL A 80 0.93 -13.68 -9.89
CA VAL A 80 1.85 -14.46 -10.73
C VAL A 80 1.13 -15.72 -11.23
N VAL A 81 1.35 -16.09 -12.49
CA VAL A 81 0.85 -17.32 -13.09
C VAL A 81 2.04 -18.10 -13.65
N ALA A 82 2.11 -19.40 -13.40
CA ALA A 82 3.20 -20.25 -13.79
C ALA A 82 2.69 -21.67 -14.18
N GLY A 83 3.61 -22.49 -14.74
CA GLY A 83 3.34 -23.87 -15.13
C GLY A 83 3.24 -24.06 -16.65
N ASN A 84 3.41 -25.32 -17.09
CA ASN A 84 3.48 -25.66 -18.51
C ASN A 84 2.14 -25.62 -19.25
N ALA A 85 1.04 -25.52 -18.52
CA ALA A 85 -0.33 -25.43 -19.03
C ALA A 85 -1.05 -24.16 -18.56
N ALA A 86 -0.31 -23.18 -18.05
CA ALA A 86 -0.86 -21.90 -17.64
C ALA A 86 -1.27 -21.08 -18.87
N ASP A 87 -2.48 -20.50 -18.84
CA ASP A 87 -2.94 -19.57 -19.85
C ASP A 87 -2.42 -18.16 -19.46
N PRO A 88 -1.58 -17.51 -20.27
CA PRO A 88 -1.08 -16.16 -19.95
C PRO A 88 -2.16 -15.08 -19.97
N GLU A 89 -3.30 -15.35 -20.62
CA GLU A 89 -4.44 -14.43 -20.68
C GLU A 89 -5.48 -14.68 -19.57
N ALA A 90 -5.27 -15.69 -18.72
CA ALA A 90 -6.16 -15.97 -17.60
C ALA A 90 -6.25 -14.77 -16.66
N THR A 91 -7.48 -14.45 -16.23
CA THR A 91 -7.78 -13.39 -15.28
C THR A 91 -8.31 -13.95 -13.98
N PHE A 92 -8.04 -13.25 -12.89
CA PHE A 92 -8.41 -13.66 -11.54
C PHE A 92 -9.06 -12.48 -10.80
N ASP A 93 -10.05 -12.80 -10.01
CA ASP A 93 -10.76 -11.85 -9.17
C ASP A 93 -10.37 -12.03 -7.70
N PHE A 94 -10.37 -10.95 -6.94
CA PHE A 94 -9.97 -10.96 -5.54
C PHE A 94 -11.02 -10.23 -4.71
N THR A 95 -11.52 -10.89 -3.67
CA THR A 95 -12.26 -10.21 -2.61
C THR A 95 -11.25 -9.65 -1.62
N VAL A 96 -11.34 -8.36 -1.33
CA VAL A 96 -10.53 -7.64 -0.34
C VAL A 96 -11.44 -7.24 0.80
N GLN A 97 -11.13 -7.71 2.00
CA GLN A 97 -11.76 -7.32 3.25
C GLN A 97 -10.74 -6.52 4.07
N VAL A 98 -11.14 -5.35 4.57
CA VAL A 98 -10.40 -4.57 5.57
C VAL A 98 -11.30 -4.38 6.78
N ASP A 99 -10.92 -4.98 7.90
CA ASP A 99 -11.74 -4.97 9.10
C ASP A 99 -11.62 -3.63 9.84
N GLY A 100 -12.76 -3.07 10.23
CA GLY A 100 -12.80 -1.83 11.01
C GLY A 100 -12.66 -0.55 10.21
N LEU A 101 -12.83 -0.58 8.88
CA LEU A 101 -13.03 0.66 8.13
C LEU A 101 -14.22 1.44 8.73
N PRO A 102 -14.04 2.75 9.01
CA PRO A 102 -15.05 3.50 9.76
C PRO A 102 -16.37 3.67 9.00
N GLU A 103 -16.34 3.68 7.68
CA GLU A 103 -17.48 3.87 6.78
C GLU A 103 -17.19 3.26 5.41
N ALA A 104 -18.25 3.06 4.60
CA ALA A 104 -18.09 2.83 3.17
C ALA A 104 -17.35 4.02 2.55
N GLY A 105 -16.36 3.76 1.69
CA GLY A 105 -15.55 4.83 1.14
C GLY A 105 -14.83 4.47 -0.15
N SER A 106 -14.39 5.51 -0.87
CA SER A 106 -13.58 5.40 -2.07
C SER A 106 -12.11 5.62 -1.73
N TYR A 107 -11.26 4.69 -2.16
CA TYR A 107 -9.82 4.72 -1.93
C TYR A 107 -9.08 4.78 -3.27
N ALA A 108 -7.91 5.43 -3.29
CA ALA A 108 -7.10 5.47 -4.49
C ALA A 108 -6.68 4.06 -4.92
N MET A 109 -6.81 3.75 -6.21
CA MET A 109 -6.41 2.46 -6.77
C MET A 109 -5.57 2.67 -8.01
N THR A 110 -4.47 1.93 -8.11
CA THR A 110 -3.63 1.90 -9.30
C THR A 110 -3.28 0.46 -9.65
N ARG A 111 -3.45 0.09 -10.92
CA ARG A 111 -3.02 -1.20 -11.47
C ARG A 111 -1.69 -1.04 -12.19
N TYR A 112 -0.76 -1.95 -11.94
CA TYR A 112 0.58 -1.96 -12.52
C TYR A 112 0.88 -3.31 -13.16
N ARG A 113 1.80 -3.31 -14.13
CA ARG A 113 2.51 -4.50 -14.57
C ARG A 113 3.75 -4.76 -13.72
N SER A 114 4.31 -5.96 -13.83
CA SER A 114 5.52 -6.36 -13.10
C SER A 114 6.76 -5.51 -13.40
N ASP A 115 6.77 -4.79 -14.52
CA ASP A 115 7.83 -3.84 -14.88
C ASP A 115 7.62 -2.43 -14.27
N GLY A 116 6.56 -2.26 -13.46
CA GLY A 116 6.18 -0.99 -12.85
C GLY A 116 5.37 -0.05 -13.75
N THR A 117 5.02 -0.50 -14.97
CA THR A 117 4.18 0.31 -15.87
C THR A 117 2.76 0.38 -15.34
N GLU A 118 2.25 1.59 -15.14
CA GLU A 118 0.85 1.83 -14.79
C GLU A 118 -0.08 1.43 -15.95
N VAL A 119 -1.10 0.64 -15.64
CA VAL A 119 -2.13 0.19 -16.57
C VAL A 119 -3.41 1.00 -16.44
N GLU A 120 -3.78 1.30 -15.20
CA GLU A 120 -5.01 1.97 -14.84
C GLU A 120 -4.85 2.67 -13.49
N SER A 121 -5.46 3.85 -13.33
CA SER A 121 -5.59 4.53 -12.05
C SER A 121 -6.99 5.11 -11.88
N GLY A 122 -7.45 5.18 -10.63
CA GLY A 122 -8.78 5.65 -10.27
C GLY A 122 -9.07 5.43 -8.80
N THR A 123 -10.29 5.07 -8.49
CA THR A 123 -10.73 4.74 -7.14
C THR A 123 -11.38 3.36 -7.11
N ILE A 124 -11.32 2.74 -5.93
CA ILE A 124 -12.05 1.51 -5.61
C ILE A 124 -12.92 1.75 -4.38
N ASP A 125 -14.17 1.32 -4.45
CA ASP A 125 -15.15 1.55 -3.40
C ASP A 125 -15.22 0.33 -2.47
N PHE A 126 -15.10 0.58 -1.18
CA PHE A 126 -15.39 -0.38 -0.13
C PHE A 126 -16.81 -0.17 0.39
N ASP A 127 -17.53 -1.25 0.59
CA ASP A 127 -18.85 -1.21 1.20
C ASP A 127 -18.81 -0.98 2.73
N ALA A 128 -19.98 -0.90 3.36
CA ALA A 128 -20.09 -0.67 4.80
C ALA A 128 -19.53 -1.84 5.67
N SER A 129 -19.26 -3.00 5.07
CA SER A 129 -18.59 -4.11 5.75
C SER A 129 -17.07 -4.07 5.62
N GLY A 130 -16.53 -3.09 4.89
CA GLY A 130 -15.10 -3.00 4.55
C GLY A 130 -14.69 -3.95 3.45
N THR A 131 -15.62 -4.32 2.55
CA THR A 131 -15.36 -5.30 1.48
C THR A 131 -15.37 -4.62 0.12
N THR A 132 -14.45 -5.05 -0.75
CA THR A 132 -14.43 -4.69 -2.18
C THR A 132 -13.96 -5.86 -3.03
N THR A 133 -14.04 -5.72 -4.36
CA THR A 133 -13.56 -6.71 -5.32
C THR A 133 -12.64 -6.08 -6.34
N VAL A 134 -11.44 -6.63 -6.48
CA VAL A 134 -10.51 -6.35 -7.58
C VAL A 134 -10.76 -7.41 -8.66
N THR A 135 -11.15 -6.99 -9.86
CA THR A 135 -11.52 -7.92 -10.94
C THR A 135 -10.50 -7.94 -12.06
N GLY A 136 -10.37 -9.10 -12.73
CA GLY A 136 -9.67 -9.23 -13.99
C GLY A 136 -8.15 -9.04 -13.92
N LEU A 137 -7.49 -9.36 -12.79
CA LEU A 137 -6.04 -9.24 -12.64
C LEU A 137 -5.35 -10.39 -13.35
N ARG A 138 -4.39 -10.10 -14.21
CA ARG A 138 -3.62 -11.09 -14.97
C ARG A 138 -2.31 -11.46 -14.29
N GLY A 139 -1.70 -12.55 -14.75
CA GLY A 139 -0.33 -12.90 -14.38
C GLY A 139 0.65 -11.78 -14.75
N GLY A 140 1.50 -11.37 -13.80
CA GLY A 140 2.43 -10.25 -13.97
C GLY A 140 1.81 -8.86 -13.74
N GLU A 141 0.57 -8.80 -13.25
CA GLU A 141 -0.05 -7.53 -12.83
C GLU A 141 -0.17 -7.47 -11.31
N GLY A 142 -0.36 -6.25 -10.82
CA GLY A 142 -0.64 -5.95 -9.42
C GLY A 142 -1.56 -4.74 -9.29
N VAL A 143 -2.20 -4.64 -8.13
CA VAL A 143 -3.03 -3.50 -7.73
C VAL A 143 -2.49 -2.93 -6.43
N LEU A 144 -2.41 -1.60 -6.35
CA LEU A 144 -2.12 -0.86 -5.15
C LEU A 144 -3.37 -0.09 -4.73
N ILE A 145 -3.83 -0.29 -3.50
CA ILE A 145 -4.93 0.45 -2.88
C ILE A 145 -4.32 1.33 -1.79
N GLY A 146 -4.33 2.63 -1.99
CA GLY A 146 -3.69 3.61 -1.11
C GLY A 146 -4.66 4.36 -0.21
N GLY A 147 -4.14 4.96 0.86
CA GLY A 147 -4.92 5.76 1.81
C GLY A 147 -5.72 4.94 2.83
N LEU A 148 -5.40 3.66 2.98
CA LEU A 148 -6.03 2.81 4.00
C LEU A 148 -5.48 3.16 5.39
N PRO A 149 -6.32 3.24 6.44
CA PRO A 149 -5.87 3.51 7.81
C PRO A 149 -4.88 2.44 8.30
N GLU A 150 -3.80 2.89 8.96
CA GLU A 150 -2.83 1.97 9.58
C GLU A 150 -3.46 1.16 10.71
N GLY A 151 -2.92 -0.02 10.96
CA GLY A 151 -3.31 -0.89 12.06
C GLY A 151 -4.58 -1.71 11.82
N LEU A 152 -5.29 -1.51 10.71
CA LEU A 152 -6.44 -2.35 10.35
C LEU A 152 -5.98 -3.67 9.76
N ASP A 153 -6.65 -4.75 10.12
CA ASP A 153 -6.40 -6.06 9.55
C ASP A 153 -7.07 -6.19 8.19
N TYR A 154 -6.38 -6.87 7.26
CA TYR A 154 -6.94 -7.16 5.95
C TYR A 154 -6.89 -8.67 5.65
N THR A 155 -7.81 -9.09 4.80
CA THR A 155 -7.80 -10.41 4.15
C THR A 155 -8.10 -10.24 2.67
N VAL A 156 -7.21 -10.78 1.82
CA VAL A 156 -7.39 -10.86 0.37
C VAL A 156 -7.61 -12.31 0.01
N THR A 157 -8.70 -12.61 -0.71
CA THR A 157 -9.06 -13.97 -1.14
C THR A 157 -9.24 -14.03 -2.64
N GLU A 158 -8.48 -14.90 -3.30
CA GLU A 158 -8.64 -15.16 -4.73
C GLU A 158 -9.88 -15.99 -5.01
N GLN A 159 -10.60 -15.62 -6.07
CA GLN A 159 -11.80 -16.29 -6.53
C GLN A 159 -11.55 -17.03 -7.85
N GLY A 160 -12.15 -18.23 -8.00
CA GLY A 160 -12.29 -18.86 -9.32
C GLY A 160 -11.00 -19.39 -9.95
N ALA A 161 -9.98 -19.75 -9.18
CA ALA A 161 -8.73 -20.32 -9.70
C ALA A 161 -8.85 -21.81 -10.08
N GLU A 162 -9.96 -22.22 -10.71
CA GLU A 162 -10.20 -23.61 -11.06
C GLU A 162 -9.12 -24.19 -11.97
N GLY A 163 -8.60 -25.35 -11.58
CA GLY A 163 -7.53 -26.05 -12.32
C GLY A 163 -6.13 -25.52 -12.10
N PHE A 164 -5.95 -24.59 -11.17
CA PHE A 164 -4.66 -24.14 -10.65
C PHE A 164 -4.44 -24.63 -9.23
N VAL A 165 -3.17 -24.84 -8.87
CA VAL A 165 -2.74 -24.88 -7.48
C VAL A 165 -2.36 -23.47 -7.08
N THR A 166 -3.01 -22.94 -6.04
CA THR A 166 -2.83 -21.55 -5.60
C THR A 166 -1.98 -21.50 -4.34
N TYR A 167 -1.01 -20.60 -4.35
CA TYR A 167 -0.20 -20.23 -3.19
C TYR A 167 -0.44 -18.75 -2.90
N ALA A 168 -0.82 -18.43 -1.66
CA ALA A 168 -1.07 -17.06 -1.22
C ALA A 168 -0.33 -16.76 0.08
N GLY A 169 0.07 -15.50 0.28
CA GLY A 169 0.72 -15.05 1.50
C GLY A 169 1.84 -14.05 1.26
N SER A 170 2.80 -14.01 2.18
CA SER A 170 4.05 -13.28 1.99
C SER A 170 4.92 -13.97 0.90
N ALA A 171 5.93 -13.27 0.41
CA ALA A 171 6.90 -13.85 -0.52
C ALA A 171 7.58 -15.11 0.07
N GLU A 172 7.77 -15.15 1.39
CA GLU A 172 8.33 -16.30 2.10
C GLU A 172 7.37 -17.50 2.07
N ASN A 173 6.07 -17.29 2.34
CA ASN A 173 5.05 -18.35 2.29
C ASN A 173 4.95 -18.96 0.90
N ILE A 174 4.98 -18.14 -0.15
CA ILE A 174 5.01 -18.59 -1.54
C ILE A 174 6.26 -19.48 -1.79
N ALA A 175 7.43 -19.04 -1.33
CA ALA A 175 8.68 -19.80 -1.51
C ALA A 175 8.68 -21.15 -0.75
N GLN A 176 7.92 -21.27 0.34
CA GLN A 176 7.74 -22.50 1.12
C GLN A 176 6.69 -23.44 0.52
N GLY A 177 5.95 -23.01 -0.52
CA GLY A 177 4.94 -23.83 -1.20
C GLY A 177 3.71 -24.12 -0.32
N VAL A 178 3.31 -23.19 0.54
CA VAL A 178 2.09 -23.33 1.34
C VAL A 178 0.88 -22.99 0.49
N GLU A 179 0.06 -23.99 0.18
CA GLU A 179 -1.18 -23.82 -0.59
C GLU A 179 -2.19 -23.00 0.21
N SER A 180 -2.70 -21.95 -0.40
CA SER A 180 -3.74 -21.08 0.16
C SER A 180 -4.38 -20.27 -0.97
N THR A 181 -5.65 -19.95 -0.84
CA THR A 181 -6.37 -19.00 -1.69
C THR A 181 -6.54 -17.63 -1.02
N SER A 182 -6.03 -17.46 0.20
CA SER A 182 -6.14 -16.18 0.91
C SER A 182 -4.84 -15.79 1.60
N CYS A 183 -4.65 -14.48 1.72
CA CYS A 183 -3.55 -13.84 2.44
C CYS A 183 -4.12 -12.79 3.37
N SER A 184 -3.68 -12.81 4.63
CA SER A 184 -4.09 -11.83 5.64
C SER A 184 -2.87 -11.13 6.24
N GLY A 185 -3.08 -9.93 6.75
CA GLY A 185 -2.07 -9.12 7.41
C GLY A 185 -2.66 -7.85 7.99
N THR A 186 -1.81 -6.92 8.36
CA THR A 186 -2.18 -5.62 8.94
C THR A 186 -1.65 -4.49 8.06
N ILE A 187 -2.44 -3.44 7.85
CA ILE A 187 -2.02 -2.25 7.07
C ILE A 187 -0.91 -1.52 7.85
N ALA A 188 0.25 -1.44 7.23
CA ALA A 188 1.38 -0.68 7.77
C ALA A 188 1.16 0.82 7.52
N GLY A 189 1.52 1.65 8.51
CA GLY A 189 1.43 3.12 8.40
C GLY A 189 2.60 3.77 7.67
N ASN A 190 2.66 5.09 7.72
CA ASN A 190 3.71 5.91 7.13
C ASN A 190 3.86 5.69 5.61
N ASP A 191 2.73 5.59 4.91
CA ASP A 191 2.63 5.32 3.47
C ASP A 191 3.33 4.03 3.01
N ALA A 192 3.60 3.11 3.94
CA ALA A 192 4.18 1.81 3.61
C ALA A 192 3.17 0.90 2.90
N VAL A 193 3.69 -0.03 2.10
CA VAL A 193 2.87 -1.02 1.38
C VAL A 193 2.88 -2.35 2.13
N SER A 194 1.70 -2.77 2.58
CA SER A 194 1.44 -4.14 3.01
C SER A 194 1.10 -4.98 1.78
N ALA A 195 1.73 -6.13 1.58
CA ALA A 195 1.64 -6.87 0.32
C ALA A 195 1.03 -8.27 0.50
N ALA A 196 0.09 -8.60 -0.38
CA ALA A 196 -0.49 -9.92 -0.57
C ALA A 196 -0.06 -10.48 -1.93
N TYR A 197 0.66 -11.60 -1.91
CA TYR A 197 1.14 -12.26 -3.13
C TYR A 197 0.31 -13.50 -3.43
N PHE A 198 0.02 -13.72 -4.73
CA PHE A 198 -0.71 -14.88 -5.24
C PHE A 198 0.04 -15.49 -6.43
N LEU A 199 0.36 -16.77 -6.30
CA LEU A 199 0.95 -17.57 -7.36
C LEU A 199 0.01 -18.71 -7.72
N ASN A 200 -0.43 -18.77 -8.99
CA ASN A 200 -1.21 -19.86 -9.52
C ASN A 200 -0.35 -20.71 -10.44
N VAL A 201 -0.28 -22.00 -10.16
CA VAL A 201 0.49 -22.96 -10.94
C VAL A 201 -0.45 -23.96 -11.60
N ARG A 202 -0.30 -24.14 -12.92
CA ARG A 202 -1.03 -25.17 -13.68
C ARG A 202 -0.08 -25.96 -14.52
N ASP A 203 0.12 -27.23 -14.12
CA ASP A 203 0.92 -28.19 -14.84
C ASP A 203 0.08 -29.37 -15.33
N LEU A 204 0.26 -29.74 -16.60
CA LEU A 204 -0.26 -30.97 -17.13
C LEU A 204 0.87 -32.00 -17.20
N HIS A 205 0.59 -33.16 -16.67
CA HIS A 205 1.49 -34.32 -16.70
C HIS A 205 0.95 -35.33 -17.70
N GLY A 206 1.85 -35.79 -18.61
CA GLY A 206 1.56 -36.87 -19.53
C GLY A 206 2.14 -38.19 -19.01
N SER A 207 1.59 -39.31 -19.45
CA SER A 207 2.17 -40.66 -19.25
C SER A 207 2.72 -41.19 -20.56
N LEU A 208 3.85 -41.90 -20.50
CA LEU A 208 4.41 -42.63 -21.59
C LEU A 208 4.35 -44.11 -21.27
N GLU A 209 3.64 -44.88 -22.08
CA GLU A 209 3.70 -46.35 -22.05
C GLU A 209 4.63 -46.85 -23.16
N VAL A 210 5.63 -47.63 -22.81
CA VAL A 210 6.54 -48.28 -23.76
C VAL A 210 6.27 -49.78 -23.74
N VAL A 211 5.79 -50.32 -24.86
CA VAL A 211 5.54 -51.74 -25.03
C VAL A 211 6.59 -52.33 -25.99
N SER A 212 7.38 -53.31 -25.52
CA SER A 212 8.26 -54.12 -26.36
C SER A 212 7.54 -55.39 -26.77
N ARG A 213 7.57 -55.67 -28.03
CA ARG A 213 7.05 -56.95 -28.59
C ARG A 213 8.13 -57.65 -29.39
N VAL A 214 8.29 -58.93 -29.13
CA VAL A 214 9.13 -59.83 -29.95
C VAL A 214 8.21 -60.71 -30.77
N SER A 215 8.43 -60.78 -32.07
CA SER A 215 7.68 -61.66 -32.99
C SER A 215 8.64 -62.38 -33.88
N GLY A 216 8.37 -63.66 -34.14
CA GLY A 216 9.20 -64.57 -35.01
C GLY A 216 9.28 -65.95 -34.42
N ALA A 217 9.87 -66.90 -35.23
CA ALA A 217 9.95 -68.28 -34.84
C ALA A 217 10.92 -68.61 -33.68
N ALA A 218 11.61 -67.58 -33.14
CA ALA A 218 12.51 -67.68 -31.98
C ALA A 218 12.06 -66.87 -30.79
N ALA A 219 10.82 -66.45 -30.77
CA ALA A 219 10.22 -65.71 -29.62
C ALA A 219 9.68 -66.76 -28.62
N GLU A 220 10.54 -67.22 -27.70
CA GLU A 220 10.15 -67.92 -26.46
C GLU A 220 10.22 -67.05 -25.26
#